data_7afcbd39402d7ee8a001de01e9a5838f
#
_entry.id   7afcbd39402d7ee8a001de01e9a5838f
#
_cell.length_a   1.000
_cell.length_b   1.000
_cell.length_c   1.000
_cell.angle_alpha   90.00
_cell.angle_beta   90.00
_cell.angle_gamma   90.00
#
_symmetry.space_group_name_H-M   'P 1'
#
loop_
_entity.id
_entity.type
_entity.pdbx_description
1 polymer ?
#
loop_
_entity_poly.entity_id
_entity_poly.type
_entity_poly.pdbx_seq_one_letter_code
_entity_poly.pdbx_strand_id
1 'polypeptide(L)' 'FVLVITNKDKGPEEFDMQQPRIEKVIPAGKTVRLKMPALKPGKYPFVGEYHSETAKATIVAE' A
#
# COMPACT_ATOMS: atom_id res chain seq x y z
N PHE A 1 5.63 2.90 -12.48
CA PHE A 1 4.86 4.03 -11.94
C PHE A 1 5.21 4.28 -10.48
N VAL A 2 4.76 5.41 -9.96
CA VAL A 2 4.98 5.77 -8.55
C VAL A 2 3.64 5.69 -7.83
N LEU A 3 3.61 4.93 -6.75
CA LEU A 3 2.46 4.86 -5.85
C LEU A 3 2.71 5.80 -4.68
N VAL A 4 1.80 6.75 -4.48
CA VAL A 4 1.88 7.72 -3.38
C VAL A 4 0.88 7.32 -2.32
N ILE A 5 1.37 7.10 -1.10
CA ILE A 5 0.54 6.65 0.02
C ILE A 5 0.70 7.62 1.18
N THR A 6 -0.43 8.12 1.69
CA THR A 6 -0.44 8.98 2.88
C THR A 6 -1.12 8.24 4.02
N ASN A 7 -0.44 8.19 5.16
CA ASN A 7 -1.04 7.66 6.38
C ASN A 7 -1.69 8.80 7.16
N LYS A 8 -3.02 8.84 7.18
CA LYS A 8 -3.78 9.88 7.87
C LYS A 8 -4.10 9.53 9.33
N ASP A 9 -3.68 8.37 9.79
CA ASP A 9 -3.92 7.94 11.17
C ASP A 9 -2.95 8.58 12.15
N LYS A 10 -3.24 8.42 13.42
CA LYS A 10 -2.42 8.96 14.52
C LYS A 10 -1.25 8.05 14.87
N GLY A 11 -1.24 6.82 14.40
CA GLY A 11 -0.17 5.86 14.60
C GLY A 11 0.43 5.38 13.29
N PRO A 12 1.51 4.60 13.34
CA PRO A 12 2.12 4.07 12.13
C PRO A 12 1.23 3.02 11.48
N GLU A 13 1.43 2.81 10.18
CA GLU A 13 0.76 1.76 9.43
C GLU A 13 1.77 1.06 8.53
N GLU A 14 1.58 -0.22 8.30
CA GLU A 14 2.41 -0.98 7.36
C GLU A 14 1.61 -1.29 6.10
N PHE A 15 2.06 -0.74 4.98
CA PHE A 15 1.54 -1.12 3.67
C PHE A 15 2.11 -2.48 3.30
N ASP A 16 1.24 -3.45 3.04
CA ASP A 16 1.63 -4.83 2.73
C ASP A 16 0.91 -5.31 1.48
N MET A 17 1.69 -5.67 0.47
CA MET A 17 1.19 -6.21 -0.79
C MET A 17 1.92 -7.53 -1.09
N GLN A 18 1.19 -8.52 -1.59
CA GLN A 18 1.76 -9.84 -1.87
C GLN A 18 2.36 -9.95 -3.27
N GLN A 19 1.77 -9.28 -4.25
CA GLN A 19 2.24 -9.35 -5.65
C GLN A 19 2.15 -7.96 -6.31
N PRO A 20 3.28 -7.30 -6.56
CA PRO A 20 4.63 -7.69 -6.12
C PRO A 20 4.76 -7.59 -4.62
N ARG A 21 5.67 -8.34 -4.02
CA ARG A 21 5.85 -8.32 -2.58
C ARG A 21 6.46 -7.01 -2.12
N ILE A 22 5.68 -6.24 -1.38
CA ILE A 22 6.10 -4.93 -0.87
C ILE A 22 5.62 -4.80 0.57
N GLU A 23 6.54 -4.42 1.45
CA GLU A 23 6.24 -4.08 2.83
C GLU A 23 6.86 -2.73 3.14
N LYS A 24 6.07 -1.79 3.63
CA LYS A 24 6.56 -0.45 3.93
C LYS A 24 5.82 0.12 5.13
N VAL A 25 6.57 0.46 6.18
CA VAL A 25 6.01 1.15 7.35
C VAL A 25 5.92 2.63 7.03
N ILE A 26 4.73 3.21 7.26
CA ILE A 26 4.46 4.62 7.01
C ILE A 26 4.17 5.27 8.37
N PRO A 27 5.04 6.15 8.86
CA PRO A 27 4.79 6.85 10.12
C PRO A 27 3.51 7.68 10.06
N ALA A 28 2.95 7.94 11.23
CA ALA A 28 1.73 8.73 11.34
C ALA A 28 1.86 10.07 10.62
N GLY A 29 0.86 10.41 9.83
CA GLY A 29 0.78 11.68 9.12
C GLY A 29 1.76 11.84 7.97
N LYS A 30 2.49 10.81 7.60
CA LYS A 30 3.51 10.90 6.54
C LYS A 30 3.03 10.37 5.22
N THR A 31 3.69 10.80 4.15
CA THR A 31 3.48 10.36 2.78
C THR A 31 4.74 9.66 2.30
N VAL A 32 4.58 8.51 1.67
CA VAL A 32 5.69 7.79 1.03
C VAL A 32 5.41 7.64 -0.45
N ARG A 33 6.47 7.56 -1.24
CA ARG A 33 6.42 7.36 -2.69
C ARG A 33 7.16 6.06 -2.99
N LEU A 34 6.45 5.11 -3.57
CA LEU A 34 6.99 3.79 -3.90
C LEU A 34 7.11 3.65 -5.41
N LYS A 35 8.31 3.31 -5.90
CA LYS A 35 8.48 2.96 -7.31
C LYS A 35 7.93 1.56 -7.53
N MET A 36 6.94 1.45 -8.38
CA MET A 36 6.27 0.20 -8.69
C MET A 36 6.67 -0.27 -10.08
N PRO A 37 6.88 -1.58 -10.28
CA PRO A 37 7.06 -2.11 -11.62
C PRO A 37 5.77 -1.94 -12.42
N ALA A 38 5.87 -2.00 -13.75
CA ALA A 38 4.68 -2.05 -14.58
C ALA A 38 3.92 -3.35 -14.25
N LEU A 39 2.64 -3.22 -13.94
CA LEU A 39 1.80 -4.35 -13.57
C LEU A 39 1.06 -4.87 -14.79
N LYS A 40 1.01 -6.19 -14.94
CA LYS A 40 0.15 -6.82 -15.93
C LYS A 40 -1.31 -6.54 -15.56
N PRO A 41 -2.23 -6.52 -16.54
CA PRO A 41 -3.64 -6.33 -16.21
C PRO A 41 -4.12 -7.32 -15.16
N GLY A 42 -4.87 -6.83 -14.17
CA GLY A 42 -5.33 -7.67 -13.09
C GLY A 42 -5.66 -6.88 -11.84
N LYS A 43 -5.94 -7.60 -10.77
CA LYS A 43 -6.27 -7.03 -9.46
C LYS A 43 -5.16 -7.36 -8.48
N TYR A 44 -4.73 -6.35 -7.73
CA TYR A 44 -3.61 -6.46 -6.81
C TYR A 44 -4.05 -5.94 -5.45
N PRO A 45 -4.53 -6.83 -4.56
CA PRO A 45 -4.97 -6.41 -3.23
C PRO A 45 -3.78 -6.04 -2.35
N PHE A 46 -4.03 -5.11 -1.43
CA PHE A 46 -3.07 -4.75 -0.38
C PHE A 46 -3.81 -4.44 0.91
N VAL A 47 -3.09 -4.47 2.01
CA VAL A 47 -3.64 -4.18 3.33
C VAL A 47 -2.71 -3.24 4.09
N GLY A 48 -3.29 -2.51 5.06
CA GLY A 48 -2.53 -1.89 6.13
C GLY A 48 -2.39 -2.93 7.22
N GLU A 49 -1.22 -3.51 7.39
CA GLU A 49 -1.01 -4.70 8.21
C GLU A 49 -1.39 -4.51 9.67
N TYR A 50 -1.20 -3.29 10.21
CA TYR A 50 -1.54 -3.01 11.60
C TYR A 50 -3.05 -2.91 11.82
N HIS A 51 -3.83 -2.74 10.75
CA HIS A 51 -5.29 -2.65 10.78
C HIS A 51 -5.89 -3.48 9.63
N SER A 52 -5.43 -4.71 9.46
CA SER A 52 -5.71 -5.51 8.26
C SER A 52 -7.21 -5.82 8.06
N GLU A 53 -8.03 -5.73 9.10
CA GLU A 53 -9.46 -5.97 8.98
C GLU A 53 -10.21 -4.78 8.33
N THR A 54 -9.67 -3.57 8.45
CA THR A 54 -10.33 -2.35 7.97
C THR A 54 -9.52 -1.63 6.90
N ALA A 55 -8.19 -1.69 6.95
CA ALA A 55 -7.32 -0.99 6.01
C ALA A 55 -6.90 -1.94 4.90
N LYS A 56 -7.80 -2.14 3.93
CA LYS A 56 -7.53 -3.00 2.78
C LYS A 56 -8.16 -2.41 1.53
N ALA A 57 -7.50 -2.62 0.40
CA ALA A 57 -7.96 -2.11 -0.88
C ALA A 57 -7.33 -2.94 -2.00
N THR A 58 -7.59 -2.54 -3.25
CA THR A 58 -7.09 -3.26 -4.41
C THR A 58 -6.64 -2.27 -5.47
N ILE A 59 -5.47 -2.51 -6.04
CA ILE A 59 -5.03 -1.82 -7.25
C ILE A 59 -5.56 -2.60 -8.44
N VAL A 60 -6.23 -1.92 -9.36
CA VAL A 60 -6.69 -2.51 -10.61
C VAL A 60 -5.81 -2.00 -11.72
N ALA A 61 -5.09 -2.89 -12.40
CA ALA A 61 -4.30 -2.58 -13.57
C ALA A 61 -5.08 -2.96 -14.83
N GLU A 62 -5.18 -2.03 -15.75
CA GLU A 62 -5.93 -2.21 -17.01
C GLU A 62 -5.05 -2.35 -18.23
#